data_505afb82e17fc5b71ecbc3a99d64bf74
#
_entry.id   505afb82e17fc5b71ecbc3a99d64bf74
#
_cell.length_a   1.000
_cell.length_b   1.000
_cell.length_c   1.000
_cell.angle_alpha   90.00
_cell.angle_beta   90.00
_cell.angle_gamma   90.00
#
_symmetry.space_group_name_H-M   'P 1'
#
loop_
_entity.id
_entity.type
_entity.pdbx_description
1 polymer ?
#
loop_
_entity_poly.entity_id
_entity_poly.type
_entity_poly.pdbx_seq_one_letter_code
_entity_poly.pdbx_strand_id
1 'polypeptide(L)'
;EIVSKYKLADDGYGDPNEEGRVIAADMGPFFVVSVYTPNSKEDLSRLPLRHIQWDPAFLAYMQELEKEKPVIFCGDLNVAHTPDDLARPKENVGKKGFTDEEREGIDKIESAGFVDTFRLFHEGNGHYSWWSNWGGARERNVGWRIDYIFVSKSLVGRIQSAEIHPDIMGSDHCPVSITL
;
A
#
# COMPACT_ATOMS: atom_id res chain seq x y z
N GLU A 1 -14.53 -7.86 7.64
CA GLU A 1 -13.71 -7.07 8.59
C GLU A 1 -12.47 -7.84 9.01
N ILE A 2 -11.27 -7.40 8.59
CA ILE A 2 -9.99 -7.97 9.01
C ILE A 2 -9.88 -7.95 10.53
N VAL A 3 -10.29 -6.85 11.10
CA VAL A 3 -10.07 -6.48 12.48
C VAL A 3 -10.80 -7.40 13.44
N SER A 4 -12.02 -7.86 13.11
CA SER A 4 -12.75 -8.81 13.94
C SER A 4 -12.19 -10.24 13.86
N LYS A 5 -11.55 -10.59 12.74
CA LYS A 5 -11.01 -11.94 12.47
C LYS A 5 -9.56 -12.10 12.98
N TYR A 6 -8.76 -11.03 12.91
CA TYR A 6 -7.35 -11.01 13.29
C TYR A 6 -7.12 -9.94 14.36
N LYS A 7 -7.50 -10.24 15.61
CA LYS A 7 -7.39 -9.30 16.71
C LYS A 7 -5.94 -8.85 16.92
N LEU A 8 -5.69 -7.58 16.63
CA LEU A 8 -4.41 -6.93 16.85
C LEU A 8 -4.24 -6.54 18.32
N ALA A 9 -3.00 -6.52 18.81
CA ALA A 9 -2.70 -6.02 20.15
C ALA A 9 -2.74 -4.49 20.21
N ASP A 10 -3.05 -3.96 21.40
CA ASP A 10 -2.93 -2.54 21.68
C ASP A 10 -1.47 -2.10 21.53
N ASP A 11 -1.24 -1.02 20.76
CA ASP A 11 0.07 -0.44 20.49
C ASP A 11 0.31 0.87 21.26
N GLY A 12 -0.61 1.25 22.13
CA GLY A 12 -0.58 2.51 22.90
C GLY A 12 -1.06 3.75 22.13
N TYR A 13 -1.54 3.61 20.90
CA TYR A 13 -2.07 4.71 20.08
C TYR A 13 -3.59 4.64 19.85
N GLY A 14 -4.27 3.80 20.58
CA GLY A 14 -5.68 3.47 20.43
C GLY A 14 -5.89 2.00 20.07
N ASP A 15 -7.14 1.56 20.00
CA ASP A 15 -7.41 0.18 19.58
C ASP A 15 -7.32 0.06 18.06
N PRO A 16 -6.26 -0.58 17.52
CA PRO A 16 -6.09 -0.72 16.08
C PRO A 16 -7.22 -1.53 15.43
N ASN A 17 -8.02 -2.23 16.22
CA ASN A 17 -9.17 -2.99 15.74
C ASN A 17 -10.39 -2.10 15.48
N GLU A 18 -10.43 -0.86 16.01
CA GLU A 18 -11.52 0.09 15.83
C GLU A 18 -11.20 1.23 14.85
N GLU A 19 -9.98 1.24 14.27
CA GLU A 19 -9.53 2.33 13.39
C GLU A 19 -10.18 2.32 11.98
N GLY A 20 -10.95 1.27 11.62
CA GLY A 20 -11.71 1.24 10.35
C GLY A 20 -10.85 1.25 9.08
N ARG A 21 -9.69 0.58 9.10
CA ARG A 21 -8.65 0.67 8.06
C ARG A 21 -8.87 -0.20 6.84
N VAL A 22 -9.83 -1.12 6.86
CA VAL A 22 -10.06 -2.05 5.75
C VAL A 22 -11.54 -2.25 5.48
N ILE A 23 -11.92 -2.13 4.22
CA ILE A 23 -13.28 -2.43 3.72
C ILE A 23 -13.14 -3.35 2.52
N ALA A 24 -13.85 -4.48 2.53
CA ALA A 24 -13.94 -5.40 1.40
C ALA A 24 -15.34 -5.37 0.81
N ALA A 25 -15.42 -5.32 -0.53
CA ALA A 25 -16.67 -5.37 -1.29
C ALA A 25 -16.63 -6.54 -2.28
N ASP A 26 -17.69 -7.34 -2.31
CA ASP A 26 -17.90 -8.36 -3.34
C ASP A 26 -18.50 -7.70 -4.59
N MET A 27 -17.74 -7.70 -5.69
CA MET A 27 -18.15 -7.14 -6.98
C MET A 27 -18.70 -8.21 -7.94
N GLY A 28 -18.96 -9.42 -7.44
CA GLY A 28 -19.40 -10.57 -8.22
C GLY A 28 -18.22 -11.40 -8.74
N PRO A 29 -17.49 -10.98 -9.79
CA PRO A 29 -16.38 -11.76 -10.33
C PRO A 29 -15.08 -11.67 -9.53
N PHE A 30 -14.92 -10.68 -8.65
CA PHE A 30 -13.74 -10.46 -7.79
C PHE A 30 -14.11 -9.64 -6.55
N PHE A 31 -13.26 -9.66 -5.54
CA PHE A 31 -13.34 -8.73 -4.41
C PHE A 31 -12.54 -7.46 -4.70
N VAL A 32 -13.05 -6.32 -4.20
CA VAL A 32 -12.28 -5.07 -4.10
C VAL A 32 -12.10 -4.74 -2.63
N VAL A 33 -10.86 -4.51 -2.22
CA VAL A 33 -10.51 -4.18 -0.84
C VAL A 33 -9.83 -2.81 -0.81
N SER A 34 -10.38 -1.88 -0.04
CA SER A 34 -9.72 -0.62 0.28
C SER A 34 -8.99 -0.78 1.61
N VAL A 35 -7.72 -0.36 1.65
CA VAL A 35 -6.87 -0.46 2.83
C VAL A 35 -6.14 0.86 3.12
N TYR A 36 -6.04 1.19 4.41
CA TYR A 36 -5.16 2.24 4.91
C TYR A 36 -4.22 1.64 5.96
N THR A 37 -3.04 1.26 5.53
CA THR A 37 -2.04 0.61 6.39
C THR A 37 -1.51 1.57 7.46
N PRO A 38 -1.36 1.16 8.73
CA PRO A 38 -0.75 1.99 9.76
C PRO A 38 0.66 2.42 9.37
N ASN A 39 1.00 3.70 9.52
CA ASN A 39 2.40 4.14 9.42
C ASN A 39 3.17 3.79 10.69
N SER A 40 4.51 3.70 10.58
CA SER A 40 5.40 3.28 11.67
C SER A 40 5.71 4.40 12.67
N LYS A 41 5.26 5.65 12.45
CA LYS A 41 5.65 6.87 13.15
C LYS A 41 7.09 7.30 12.88
N GLU A 42 7.43 8.57 13.19
CA GLU A 42 8.80 9.09 12.99
C GLU A 42 9.85 8.39 13.86
N ASP A 43 9.45 7.98 15.05
CA ASP A 43 10.27 7.27 16.03
C ASP A 43 10.24 5.74 15.86
N LEU A 44 9.55 5.26 14.84
CA LEU A 44 9.33 3.84 14.53
C LEU A 44 8.62 3.05 15.65
N SER A 45 7.96 3.73 16.59
CA SER A 45 7.30 3.09 17.73
C SER A 45 6.16 2.15 17.31
N ARG A 46 5.56 2.35 16.13
CA ARG A 46 4.53 1.47 15.55
C ARG A 46 5.07 0.40 14.59
N LEU A 47 6.36 0.38 14.32
CA LEU A 47 6.95 -0.61 13.41
C LEU A 47 6.72 -2.06 13.86
N PRO A 48 6.83 -2.41 15.16
CA PRO A 48 6.50 -3.77 15.60
C PRO A 48 5.04 -4.17 15.34
N LEU A 49 4.08 -3.26 15.59
CA LEU A 49 2.68 -3.52 15.24
C LEU A 49 2.54 -3.82 13.76
N ARG A 50 3.12 -2.97 12.92
CA ARG A 50 3.02 -3.10 11.48
C ARG A 50 3.64 -4.39 10.97
N HIS A 51 4.92 -4.63 11.25
CA HIS A 51 5.68 -5.75 10.72
C HIS A 51 5.24 -7.11 11.27
N ILE A 52 4.97 -7.18 12.59
CA ILE A 52 4.71 -8.47 13.27
C ILE A 52 3.22 -8.84 13.25
N GLN A 53 2.32 -7.86 13.22
CA GLN A 53 0.89 -8.10 13.37
C GLN A 53 0.08 -7.70 12.14
N TRP A 54 0.18 -6.43 11.71
CA TRP A 54 -0.65 -5.89 10.63
C TRP A 54 -0.35 -6.54 9.28
N ASP A 55 0.88 -6.47 8.80
CA ASP A 55 1.24 -6.97 7.46
C ASP A 55 0.94 -8.47 7.30
N PRO A 56 1.28 -9.36 8.27
CA PRO A 56 0.89 -10.77 8.18
C PRO A 56 -0.63 -10.99 8.23
N ALA A 57 -1.36 -10.24 9.08
CA ALA A 57 -2.82 -10.39 9.19
C ALA A 57 -3.53 -9.90 7.93
N PHE A 58 -3.08 -8.77 7.35
CA PHE A 58 -3.61 -8.25 6.10
C PHE A 58 -3.39 -9.25 4.96
N LEU A 59 -2.17 -9.74 4.79
CA LEU A 59 -1.85 -10.73 3.75
C LEU A 59 -2.68 -12.00 3.91
N ALA A 60 -2.80 -12.52 5.13
CA ALA A 60 -3.62 -13.71 5.40
C ALA A 60 -5.09 -13.49 5.02
N TYR A 61 -5.62 -12.28 5.25
CA TYR A 61 -6.98 -11.95 4.85
C TYR A 61 -7.13 -11.87 3.33
N MET A 62 -6.18 -11.28 2.62
CA MET A 62 -6.21 -11.25 1.15
C MET A 62 -6.16 -12.67 0.56
N GLN A 63 -5.31 -13.54 1.10
CA GLN A 63 -5.24 -14.94 0.69
C GLN A 63 -6.52 -15.74 1.02
N GLU A 64 -7.21 -15.40 2.11
CA GLU A 64 -8.49 -16.03 2.44
C GLU A 64 -9.58 -15.66 1.43
N LEU A 65 -9.67 -14.38 1.07
CA LEU A 65 -10.60 -13.92 0.02
C LEU A 65 -10.26 -14.54 -1.34
N GLU A 66 -8.97 -14.65 -1.66
CA GLU A 66 -8.52 -15.21 -2.95
C GLU A 66 -8.88 -16.69 -3.13
N LYS A 67 -9.10 -17.46 -2.05
CA LYS A 67 -9.61 -18.84 -2.15
C LYS A 67 -11.01 -18.91 -2.77
N GLU A 68 -11.79 -17.85 -2.62
CA GLU A 68 -13.16 -17.78 -3.15
C GLU A 68 -13.19 -17.12 -4.53
N LYS A 69 -12.52 -15.97 -4.69
CA LYS A 69 -12.50 -15.16 -5.91
C LYS A 69 -11.20 -14.37 -6.00
N PRO A 70 -10.76 -13.97 -7.21
CA PRO A 70 -9.65 -13.02 -7.35
C PRO A 70 -9.87 -11.75 -6.53
N VAL A 71 -8.78 -11.16 -6.07
CA VAL A 71 -8.79 -9.96 -5.23
C VAL A 71 -8.09 -8.81 -5.93
N ILE A 72 -8.66 -7.63 -5.84
CA ILE A 72 -8.03 -6.33 -6.09
C ILE A 72 -7.98 -5.61 -4.76
N PHE A 73 -6.81 -5.22 -4.28
CA PHE A 73 -6.74 -4.33 -3.12
C PHE A 73 -5.96 -3.07 -3.43
N CYS A 74 -6.43 -1.95 -2.89
CA CYS A 74 -5.88 -0.64 -3.17
C CYS A 74 -5.90 0.27 -1.94
N GLY A 75 -4.98 1.21 -1.92
CA GLY A 75 -4.91 2.25 -0.90
C GLY A 75 -3.50 2.63 -0.52
N ASP A 76 -3.40 3.44 0.53
CA ASP A 76 -2.12 3.87 1.10
C ASP A 76 -1.52 2.74 1.95
N LEU A 77 -0.44 2.15 1.45
CA LEU A 77 0.31 1.12 2.17
C LEU A 77 1.41 1.71 3.06
N ASN A 78 1.57 3.03 3.08
CA ASN A 78 2.56 3.75 3.90
C ASN A 78 4.00 3.21 3.76
N VAL A 79 4.37 2.76 2.55
CA VAL A 79 5.73 2.27 2.23
C VAL A 79 6.09 2.48 0.78
N ALA A 80 7.29 2.96 0.50
CA ALA A 80 7.92 2.86 -0.79
C ALA A 80 8.64 1.49 -0.87
N HIS A 81 8.28 0.65 -1.85
CA HIS A 81 8.80 -0.72 -1.93
C HIS A 81 10.27 -0.75 -2.30
N THR A 82 10.64 -0.04 -3.36
CA THR A 82 11.99 -0.04 -3.93
C THR A 82 12.60 1.37 -3.94
N PRO A 83 13.91 1.52 -4.19
CA PRO A 83 14.51 2.83 -4.38
C PRO A 83 13.89 3.67 -5.51
N ASP A 84 13.21 3.03 -6.46
CA ASP A 84 12.50 3.72 -7.54
C ASP A 84 11.15 4.32 -7.11
N ASP A 85 10.69 4.00 -5.90
CA ASP A 85 9.40 4.46 -5.39
C ASP A 85 9.48 5.73 -4.53
N LEU A 86 10.67 6.34 -4.42
CA LEU A 86 10.83 7.62 -3.72
C LEU A 86 11.96 8.47 -4.30
N ALA A 87 11.82 9.79 -4.19
CA ALA A 87 12.75 10.77 -4.79
C ALA A 87 14.16 10.74 -4.21
N ARG A 88 14.30 10.36 -2.93
CA ARG A 88 15.58 10.44 -2.19
C ARG A 88 15.84 9.16 -1.39
N PRO A 89 16.03 8.02 -2.04
CA PRO A 89 16.12 6.74 -1.35
C PRO A 89 17.27 6.70 -0.34
N LYS A 90 18.46 7.20 -0.70
CA LYS A 90 19.66 7.17 0.18
C LYS A 90 19.46 7.95 1.48
N GLU A 91 18.69 9.03 1.45
CA GLU A 91 18.42 9.88 2.62
C GLU A 91 17.36 9.27 3.55
N ASN A 92 16.60 8.28 3.05
CA ASN A 92 15.45 7.73 3.74
C ASN A 92 15.59 6.25 4.16
N VAL A 93 16.73 5.64 3.90
CA VAL A 93 17.01 4.27 4.38
C VAL A 93 16.82 4.18 5.89
N GLY A 94 16.01 3.23 6.34
CA GLY A 94 15.71 2.98 7.75
C GLY A 94 14.75 3.99 8.39
N LYS A 95 14.18 4.94 7.64
CA LYS A 95 13.13 5.82 8.12
C LYS A 95 11.75 5.24 7.84
N LYS A 96 10.71 5.78 8.53
CA LYS A 96 9.31 5.38 8.31
C LYS A 96 8.96 5.41 6.82
N GLY A 97 8.28 4.41 6.35
CA GLY A 97 7.90 4.25 4.95
C GLY A 97 9.02 3.70 4.05
N PHE A 98 10.26 3.52 4.60
CA PHE A 98 11.37 2.92 3.86
C PHE A 98 12.34 2.14 4.77
N THR A 99 11.80 1.49 5.80
CA THR A 99 12.54 0.48 6.59
C THR A 99 12.57 -0.85 5.84
N ASP A 100 13.53 -1.70 6.17
CA ASP A 100 13.61 -3.04 5.55
C ASP A 100 12.37 -3.88 5.94
N GLU A 101 11.87 -3.75 7.17
CA GLU A 101 10.69 -4.44 7.66
C GLU A 101 9.41 -4.05 6.91
N GLU A 102 9.21 -2.76 6.63
CA GLU A 102 8.05 -2.29 5.86
C GLU A 102 8.11 -2.78 4.41
N ARG A 103 9.29 -2.76 3.79
CA ARG A 103 9.51 -3.24 2.42
C ARG A 103 9.34 -4.75 2.31
N GLU A 104 9.81 -5.52 3.31
CA GLU A 104 9.57 -6.96 3.40
C GLU A 104 8.07 -7.30 3.39
N GLY A 105 7.21 -6.42 3.93
CA GLY A 105 5.76 -6.57 3.85
C GLY A 105 5.27 -6.64 2.40
N ILE A 106 5.79 -5.77 1.51
CA ILE A 106 5.46 -5.80 0.08
C ILE A 106 6.08 -7.02 -0.60
N ASP A 107 7.33 -7.38 -0.29
CA ASP A 107 7.96 -8.60 -0.83
C ASP A 107 7.12 -9.86 -0.54
N LYS A 108 6.52 -9.94 0.67
CA LYS A 108 5.63 -11.04 1.06
C LYS A 108 4.32 -11.02 0.28
N ILE A 109 3.75 -9.86 0.02
CA ILE A 109 2.56 -9.68 -0.82
C ILE A 109 2.84 -10.21 -2.24
N GLU A 110 3.94 -9.79 -2.86
CA GLU A 110 4.33 -10.26 -4.20
C GLU A 110 4.65 -11.76 -4.22
N SER A 111 5.36 -12.26 -3.22
CA SER A 111 5.69 -13.69 -3.08
C SER A 111 4.44 -14.55 -2.90
N ALA A 112 3.35 -14.00 -2.36
CA ALA A 112 2.07 -14.67 -2.23
C ALA A 112 1.27 -14.71 -3.54
N GLY A 113 1.73 -14.03 -4.61
CA GLY A 113 1.10 -14.07 -5.94
C GLY A 113 0.26 -12.84 -6.28
N PHE A 114 0.28 -11.80 -5.44
CA PHE A 114 -0.30 -10.52 -5.80
C PHE A 114 0.69 -9.68 -6.62
N VAL A 115 0.18 -8.90 -7.56
CA VAL A 115 0.99 -8.16 -8.53
C VAL A 115 0.73 -6.67 -8.40
N ASP A 116 1.80 -5.88 -8.24
CA ASP A 116 1.75 -4.42 -8.33
C ASP A 116 1.42 -4.01 -9.76
N THR A 117 0.21 -3.51 -9.97
CA THR A 117 -0.29 -3.20 -11.31
C THR A 117 0.47 -2.06 -11.98
N PHE A 118 0.95 -1.08 -11.21
CA PHE A 118 1.69 0.05 -11.77
C PHE A 118 3.00 -0.42 -12.40
N ARG A 119 3.71 -1.34 -11.76
CA ARG A 119 4.98 -1.88 -12.24
C ARG A 119 4.86 -2.84 -13.44
N LEU A 120 3.64 -3.20 -13.85
CA LEU A 120 3.41 -3.90 -15.12
C LEU A 120 3.64 -2.98 -16.34
N PHE A 121 3.44 -1.68 -16.19
CA PHE A 121 3.44 -0.71 -17.29
C PHE A 121 4.53 0.37 -17.16
N HIS A 122 5.03 0.62 -15.95
CA HIS A 122 5.93 1.73 -15.67
C HIS A 122 7.18 1.27 -14.91
N GLU A 123 8.33 1.59 -15.43
CA GLU A 123 9.62 1.33 -14.82
C GLU A 123 10.29 2.61 -14.29
N GLY A 124 11.29 2.45 -13.43
CA GLY A 124 12.14 3.52 -12.93
C GLY A 124 11.50 4.44 -11.91
N ASN A 125 12.25 5.49 -11.60
CA ASN A 125 11.93 6.48 -10.57
C ASN A 125 11.15 7.67 -11.16
N GLY A 126 10.57 8.51 -10.29
CA GLY A 126 9.89 9.75 -10.72
C GLY A 126 8.36 9.68 -10.73
N HIS A 127 7.81 8.53 -10.41
CA HIS A 127 6.37 8.26 -10.34
C HIS A 127 5.92 8.21 -8.89
N TYR A 128 5.25 9.25 -8.41
CA TYR A 128 4.87 9.36 -7.00
C TYR A 128 3.39 9.62 -6.85
N SER A 129 2.82 9.18 -5.72
CA SER A 129 1.42 9.36 -5.37
C SER A 129 1.23 10.28 -4.16
N TRP A 130 2.30 10.56 -3.41
CA TRP A 130 2.31 11.43 -2.23
C TRP A 130 3.49 12.38 -2.21
N TRP A 131 3.25 13.60 -1.71
CA TRP A 131 4.27 14.63 -1.50
C TRP A 131 4.05 15.35 -0.16
N SER A 132 5.14 15.64 0.53
CA SER A 132 5.07 16.48 1.72
C SER A 132 4.49 17.85 1.39
N ASN A 133 3.65 18.39 2.30
CA ASN A 133 3.10 19.75 2.16
C ASN A 133 4.16 20.86 2.34
N TRP A 134 5.41 20.53 2.66
CA TRP A 134 6.47 21.47 2.92
C TRP A 134 7.38 21.71 1.73
N GLY A 135 7.82 22.97 1.58
CA GLY A 135 8.89 23.32 0.66
C GLY A 135 8.59 23.10 -0.83
N GLY A 136 7.32 23.12 -1.25
CA GLY A 136 6.96 22.90 -2.66
C GLY A 136 7.40 21.51 -3.16
N ALA A 137 7.25 20.48 -2.35
CA ALA A 137 7.72 19.14 -2.67
C ALA A 137 7.06 18.59 -3.94
N ARG A 138 5.74 18.80 -4.10
CA ARG A 138 4.99 18.34 -5.29
C ARG A 138 5.43 19.04 -6.57
N GLU A 139 5.63 20.35 -6.53
CA GLU A 139 6.13 21.15 -7.68
C GLU A 139 7.52 20.71 -8.15
N ARG A 140 8.36 20.29 -7.20
CA ARG A 140 9.72 19.77 -7.47
C ARG A 140 9.76 18.27 -7.71
N ASN A 141 8.61 17.62 -7.69
CA ASN A 141 8.45 16.17 -7.74
C ASN A 141 9.36 15.41 -6.76
N VAL A 142 9.45 15.89 -5.50
CA VAL A 142 10.14 15.22 -4.41
C VAL A 142 9.10 14.44 -3.61
N GLY A 143 8.69 13.31 -4.13
CA GLY A 143 7.57 12.52 -3.64
C GLY A 143 7.91 11.05 -3.37
N TRP A 144 6.87 10.31 -3.02
CA TRP A 144 6.88 8.89 -2.71
C TRP A 144 5.70 8.19 -3.40
N ARG A 145 5.90 7.00 -3.90
CA ARG A 145 4.84 6.10 -4.33
C ARG A 145 4.49 5.17 -3.17
N ILE A 146 3.42 5.48 -2.47
CA ILE A 146 2.94 4.75 -1.29
C ILE A 146 1.49 4.29 -1.43
N ASP A 147 0.81 4.76 -2.46
CA ASP A 147 -0.53 4.30 -2.86
C ASP A 147 -0.39 3.25 -3.95
N TYR A 148 -1.02 2.10 -3.76
CA TYR A 148 -0.89 0.95 -4.64
C TYR A 148 -2.26 0.42 -5.06
N ILE A 149 -2.26 -0.29 -6.19
CA ILE A 149 -3.31 -1.22 -6.57
C ILE A 149 -2.65 -2.55 -6.90
N PHE A 150 -2.87 -3.53 -6.04
CA PHE A 150 -2.44 -4.90 -6.24
C PHE A 150 -3.59 -5.77 -6.74
N VAL A 151 -3.28 -6.75 -7.56
CA VAL A 151 -4.28 -7.71 -8.06
C VAL A 151 -3.78 -9.14 -7.91
N SER A 152 -4.72 -10.07 -7.73
CA SER A 152 -4.44 -11.50 -7.89
C SER A 152 -3.81 -11.77 -9.25
N LYS A 153 -2.83 -12.65 -9.34
CA LYS A 153 -2.14 -13.02 -10.58
C LYS A 153 -3.09 -13.41 -11.71
N SER A 154 -4.23 -14.02 -11.38
CA SER A 154 -5.26 -14.42 -12.35
C SER A 154 -5.93 -13.24 -13.06
N LEU A 155 -5.87 -12.03 -12.50
CA LEU A 155 -6.43 -10.82 -13.11
C LEU A 155 -5.44 -10.06 -14.00
N VAL A 156 -4.15 -10.36 -13.95
CA VAL A 156 -3.10 -9.60 -14.67
C VAL A 156 -3.42 -9.48 -16.16
N GLY A 157 -3.86 -10.55 -16.81
CA GLY A 157 -4.19 -10.54 -18.23
C GLY A 157 -5.42 -9.68 -18.61
N ARG A 158 -6.16 -9.14 -17.63
CA ARG A 158 -7.28 -8.23 -17.85
C ARG A 158 -6.91 -6.76 -17.65
N ILE A 159 -5.75 -6.47 -17.04
CA ILE A 159 -5.32 -5.09 -16.79
C ILE A 159 -4.88 -4.46 -18.11
N GLN A 160 -5.52 -3.37 -18.49
CA GLN A 160 -5.24 -2.63 -19.72
C GLN A 160 -4.32 -1.44 -19.46
N SER A 161 -4.42 -0.80 -18.30
CA SER A 161 -3.55 0.30 -17.86
C SER A 161 -3.55 0.43 -16.33
N ALA A 162 -2.48 1.04 -15.80
CA ALA A 162 -2.38 1.45 -14.41
C ALA A 162 -1.70 2.82 -14.38
N GLU A 163 -2.34 3.81 -13.73
CA GLU A 163 -1.91 5.20 -13.81
C GLU A 163 -1.85 5.86 -12.42
N ILE A 164 -0.93 6.81 -12.28
CA ILE A 164 -0.89 7.79 -11.18
C ILE A 164 -1.29 9.14 -11.77
N HIS A 165 -2.14 9.90 -11.08
CA HIS A 165 -2.70 11.16 -11.58
C HIS A 165 -2.16 12.38 -10.82
N PRO A 166 -0.87 12.77 -11.00
CA PRO A 166 -0.22 13.80 -10.20
C PRO A 166 -0.83 15.20 -10.38
N ASP A 167 -1.54 15.44 -11.47
CA ASP A 167 -2.16 16.73 -11.77
C ASP A 167 -3.50 16.95 -11.04
N ILE A 168 -4.08 15.89 -10.44
CA ILE A 168 -5.31 16.00 -9.65
C ILE A 168 -4.94 16.50 -8.26
N MET A 169 -5.41 17.71 -7.95
CA MET A 169 -5.10 18.44 -6.71
C MET A 169 -6.22 18.26 -5.67
N GLY A 170 -5.96 18.66 -4.42
CA GLY A 170 -6.94 18.68 -3.32
C GLY A 170 -6.52 17.86 -2.10
N SER A 171 -5.40 17.13 -2.21
CA SER A 171 -4.76 16.36 -1.14
C SER A 171 -3.25 16.38 -1.33
N ASP A 172 -2.48 16.00 -0.31
CA ASP A 172 -1.06 15.67 -0.42
C ASP A 172 -0.81 14.33 -1.11
N HIS A 173 -1.86 13.52 -1.31
CA HIS A 173 -1.88 12.39 -2.24
C HIS A 173 -2.51 12.78 -3.58
N CYS A 174 -2.28 11.97 -4.61
CA CYS A 174 -3.06 12.01 -5.84
C CYS A 174 -3.73 10.64 -6.08
N PRO A 175 -4.81 10.60 -6.91
CA PRO A 175 -5.45 9.33 -7.24
C PRO A 175 -4.54 8.40 -8.02
N VAL A 176 -4.73 7.11 -7.81
CA VAL A 176 -4.19 6.02 -8.63
C VAL A 176 -5.33 5.22 -9.23
N SER A 177 -5.15 4.68 -10.42
CA SER A 177 -6.21 3.93 -11.11
C SER A 177 -5.69 2.76 -11.92
N ILE A 178 -6.56 1.77 -12.14
CA ILE A 178 -6.38 0.72 -13.14
C ILE A 178 -7.59 0.66 -14.06
N THR A 179 -7.39 0.17 -15.29
CA THR A 179 -8.45 -0.20 -16.22
C THR A 179 -8.40 -1.72 -16.45
N LEU A 180 -9.60 -2.36 -16.37
CA LEU A 180 -9.80 -3.80 -16.56
C LEU A 180 -10.43 -4.09 -17.93
#